data_da430b9700223be44ba7fb5e524304d5
#
_entry.id   da430b9700223be44ba7fb5e524304d5
#
_cell.length_a   1.000
_cell.length_b   1.000
_cell.length_c   1.000
_cell.angle_alpha   90.00
_cell.angle_beta   90.00
_cell.angle_gamma   90.00
#
_symmetry.space_group_name_H-M   'P 1'
#
loop_
_entity.id
_entity.type
_entity.pdbx_description
1 polymer ?
#
loop_
_entity_poly.entity_id
_entity_poly.type
_entity_poly.pdbx_seq_one_letter_code
_entity_poly.pdbx_strand_id
1 'polypeptide(L)'
;IVGKKSNYPLFNNSVLSIRIAEELDLDPNEPYVEILEVQKDSVFVAKKAKTFDEEKNVARKAPVNSISINDLKVVKSKKAKEPKRKFSYKIKIANFYFKDTAEMMLERIKTETTFTKPKILKISDNKYRVYLGPFDNIDSLQKTYNDISILEFDNIEILKND
;
A
#
# COMPACT_ATOMS: atom_id res chain seq x y z
N ILE A 1 6.12 15.89 -7.48
CA ILE A 1 5.31 16.87 -8.25
C ILE A 1 4.23 16.07 -8.96
N VAL A 2 2.96 16.37 -8.68
CA VAL A 2 1.82 15.79 -9.37
C VAL A 2 1.76 16.36 -10.80
N GLY A 3 1.75 15.48 -11.79
CA GLY A 3 1.69 15.85 -13.20
C GLY A 3 0.27 16.13 -13.70
N LYS A 4 0.06 15.91 -14.99
CA LYS A 4 -1.26 16.04 -15.62
C LYS A 4 -2.09 14.78 -15.37
N LYS A 5 -3.43 14.94 -15.40
CA LYS A 5 -4.37 13.81 -15.41
C LYS A 5 -4.11 12.96 -16.65
N SER A 6 -3.99 11.65 -16.49
CA SER A 6 -3.80 10.68 -17.57
C SER A 6 -4.96 9.72 -17.61
N ASN A 7 -5.26 9.20 -18.81
CA ASN A 7 -6.17 8.08 -18.95
C ASN A 7 -5.38 6.78 -18.75
N TYR A 8 -5.83 5.95 -17.82
CA TYR A 8 -5.27 4.65 -17.52
C TYR A 8 -6.40 3.65 -17.23
N PRO A 9 -6.15 2.33 -17.31
CA PRO A 9 -7.17 1.32 -17.01
C PRO A 9 -7.79 1.51 -15.63
N LEU A 10 -9.07 1.17 -15.49
CA LEU A 10 -9.85 1.37 -14.25
C LEU A 10 -9.22 0.77 -12.99
N PHE A 11 -8.46 -0.30 -13.16
CA PHE A 11 -7.74 -0.96 -12.06
C PHE A 11 -6.58 -0.11 -11.52
N ASN A 12 -5.92 0.68 -12.37
CA ASN A 12 -4.75 1.48 -11.99
C ASN A 12 -5.19 2.84 -11.44
N ASN A 13 -4.66 3.23 -10.30
CA ASN A 13 -5.00 4.50 -9.64
C ASN A 13 -4.01 5.64 -9.91
N SER A 14 -2.81 5.31 -10.37
CA SER A 14 -1.75 6.30 -10.59
C SER A 14 -0.79 5.88 -11.69
N VAL A 15 -0.11 6.86 -12.27
CA VAL A 15 0.96 6.67 -13.24
C VAL A 15 2.22 7.29 -12.68
N LEU A 16 3.28 6.50 -12.60
CA LEU A 16 4.59 6.94 -12.14
C LEU A 16 5.54 7.06 -13.33
N SER A 17 6.51 7.99 -13.24
CA SER A 17 7.61 8.01 -14.20
C SER A 17 8.56 6.83 -13.95
N ILE A 18 9.22 6.36 -15.01
CA ILE A 18 10.21 5.27 -14.94
C ILE A 18 11.27 5.59 -13.87
N ARG A 19 11.75 6.83 -13.82
CA ARG A 19 12.74 7.26 -12.81
C ARG A 19 12.24 7.07 -11.37
N ILE A 20 10.97 7.37 -11.08
CA ILE A 20 10.40 7.17 -9.73
C ILE A 20 10.30 5.66 -9.44
N ALA A 21 9.92 4.85 -10.42
CA ALA A 21 9.84 3.41 -10.26
C ALA A 21 11.22 2.79 -9.96
N GLU A 22 12.27 3.25 -10.65
CA GLU A 22 13.66 2.84 -10.41
C GLU A 22 14.16 3.27 -9.02
N GLU A 23 13.90 4.52 -8.59
CA GLU A 23 14.30 5.01 -7.27
C GLU A 23 13.60 4.28 -6.11
N LEU A 24 12.37 3.80 -6.35
CA LEU A 24 11.61 3.02 -5.38
C LEU A 24 11.90 1.52 -5.44
N ASP A 25 12.75 1.08 -6.38
CA ASP A 25 13.05 -0.35 -6.64
C ASP A 25 11.76 -1.17 -6.79
N LEU A 26 10.82 -0.64 -7.59
CA LEU A 26 9.52 -1.28 -7.82
C LEU A 26 9.67 -2.53 -8.70
N ASP A 27 9.07 -3.62 -8.25
CA ASP A 27 8.95 -4.82 -9.08
C ASP A 27 7.95 -4.57 -10.22
N PRO A 28 8.35 -4.69 -11.50
CA PRO A 28 7.45 -4.51 -12.64
C PRO A 28 6.26 -5.48 -12.65
N ASN A 29 6.40 -6.65 -12.02
CA ASN A 29 5.35 -7.66 -11.94
C ASN A 29 4.36 -7.39 -10.79
N GLU A 30 4.82 -6.69 -9.75
CA GLU A 30 3.99 -6.30 -8.61
C GLU A 30 4.16 -4.80 -8.30
N PRO A 31 3.79 -3.88 -9.20
CA PRO A 31 4.02 -2.45 -9.09
C PRO A 31 3.01 -1.81 -8.11
N TYR A 32 3.13 -2.12 -6.83
CA TYR A 32 2.28 -1.57 -5.78
C TYR A 32 2.98 -0.43 -5.05
N VAL A 33 2.29 0.70 -4.93
CA VAL A 33 2.77 1.87 -4.16
C VAL A 33 1.69 2.40 -3.24
N GLU A 34 2.09 2.87 -2.08
CA GLU A 34 1.23 3.62 -1.16
C GLU A 34 1.51 5.12 -1.34
N ILE A 35 0.47 5.87 -1.68
CA ILE A 35 0.57 7.32 -1.89
C ILE A 35 -0.07 8.03 -0.71
N LEU A 36 0.74 8.79 0.05
CA LEU A 36 0.28 9.62 1.14
C LEU A 36 0.38 11.08 0.74
N GLU A 37 -0.70 11.83 0.92
CA GLU A 37 -0.69 13.28 0.74
C GLU A 37 0.04 13.93 1.91
N VAL A 38 1.10 14.67 1.60
CA VAL A 38 1.77 15.52 2.58
C VAL A 38 1.09 16.88 2.53
N GLN A 39 0.35 17.24 3.57
CA GLN A 39 -0.31 18.54 3.67
C GLN A 39 0.75 19.65 3.61
N LYS A 40 0.45 20.71 2.84
CA LYS A 40 1.37 21.81 2.54
C LYS A 40 1.85 22.56 3.79
N ASP A 41 1.05 22.51 4.86
CA ASP A 41 1.32 23.14 6.16
C ASP A 41 1.95 22.19 7.18
N SER A 42 2.11 20.92 6.88
CA SER A 42 2.98 20.05 7.65
C SER A 42 4.42 20.45 7.32
N VAL A 43 4.88 21.51 7.98
CA VAL A 43 6.29 21.87 7.99
C VAL A 43 7.02 20.62 8.51
N PHE A 44 7.60 19.85 7.59
CA PHE A 44 8.65 18.93 7.96
C PHE A 44 9.82 19.80 8.44
N VAL A 45 9.67 20.34 9.64
CA VAL A 45 10.79 20.85 10.39
C VAL A 45 11.60 19.59 10.71
N ALA A 46 12.58 19.30 9.88
CA ALA A 46 13.70 18.51 10.33
C ALA A 46 14.19 19.27 11.59
N LYS A 47 13.71 18.85 12.76
CA LYS A 47 14.23 19.35 14.03
C LYS A 47 15.70 19.01 13.95
N LYS A 48 16.56 20.03 13.74
CA LYS A 48 17.99 19.88 13.96
C LYS A 48 18.09 19.15 15.29
N ALA A 49 18.65 17.95 15.27
CA ALA A 49 18.89 17.21 16.48
C ALA A 49 19.54 18.22 17.43
N LYS A 50 18.89 18.52 18.54
CA LYS A 50 19.51 19.36 19.58
C LYS A 50 20.67 18.52 20.06
N THR A 51 21.85 18.80 19.52
CA THR A 51 23.09 18.27 20.07
C THR A 51 23.12 18.75 21.50
N PHE A 52 22.99 17.86 22.44
CA PHE A 52 23.03 18.20 23.85
C PHE A 52 24.37 18.89 24.11
N ASP A 53 24.37 19.89 24.99
CA ASP A 53 25.60 20.65 25.29
C ASP A 53 26.71 19.74 25.84
N GLU A 54 26.35 18.62 26.40
CA GLU A 54 27.27 17.53 26.82
C GLU A 54 28.01 16.93 25.61
N GLU A 55 27.34 16.65 24.49
CA GLU A 55 27.99 16.14 23.27
C GLU A 55 28.93 17.15 22.66
N LYS A 56 28.55 18.45 22.67
CA LYS A 56 29.43 19.53 22.23
C LYS A 56 30.66 19.66 23.09
N ASN A 57 30.52 19.46 24.39
CA ASN A 57 31.62 19.52 25.34
C ASN A 57 32.59 18.34 25.21
N VAL A 58 32.06 17.15 24.91
CA VAL A 58 32.86 15.96 24.60
C VAL A 58 33.62 16.13 23.30
N ALA A 59 32.95 16.63 22.26
CA ALA A 59 33.58 16.90 20.96
C ALA A 59 34.68 17.96 21.02
N ARG A 60 34.55 18.95 21.92
CA ARG A 60 35.59 19.98 22.16
C ARG A 60 36.77 19.52 23.01
N LYS A 61 36.56 18.49 23.81
CA LYS A 61 37.62 17.93 24.72
C LYS A 61 38.34 16.74 24.10
N ALA A 62 37.84 16.19 22.99
CA ALA A 62 38.53 15.12 22.30
C ALA A 62 39.83 15.68 21.66
N PRO A 63 41.00 15.13 22.05
CA PRO A 63 42.24 15.54 21.42
C PRO A 63 42.21 15.19 19.93
N VAL A 64 42.24 16.19 19.07
CA VAL A 64 42.23 16.03 17.62
C VAL A 64 43.62 15.61 17.10
N ASN A 65 44.19 14.59 17.69
CA ASN A 65 45.44 14.02 17.21
C ASN A 65 45.12 12.69 16.52
N SER A 66 45.09 12.74 15.21
CA SER A 66 45.11 11.59 14.27
C SER A 66 44.01 10.56 14.43
N ILE A 67 42.79 10.90 13.98
CA ILE A 67 41.88 9.88 13.48
C ILE A 67 42.29 9.59 12.04
N SER A 68 43.03 8.51 11.84
CA SER A 68 43.28 7.98 10.50
C SER A 68 41.96 7.57 9.88
N ILE A 69 41.64 8.15 8.73
CA ILE A 69 40.39 7.93 7.96
C ILE A 69 40.24 6.45 7.53
N ASN A 70 41.28 5.64 7.73
CA ASN A 70 41.31 4.23 7.30
C ASN A 70 40.56 3.27 8.24
N ASP A 71 40.15 3.70 9.44
CA ASP A 71 39.44 2.84 10.40
C ASP A 71 37.92 2.99 10.38
N LEU A 72 37.39 3.87 9.54
CA LEU A 72 35.98 3.82 9.16
C LEU A 72 35.76 2.63 8.24
N LYS A 73 35.89 1.41 8.77
CA LYS A 73 35.11 0.32 8.24
C LYS A 73 33.67 0.82 8.22
N VAL A 74 33.21 1.10 7.01
CA VAL A 74 31.77 1.27 6.73
C VAL A 74 31.14 0.04 7.36
N VAL A 75 30.67 0.20 8.60
CA VAL A 75 29.70 -0.72 9.15
C VAL A 75 28.55 -0.56 8.18
N LYS A 76 28.53 -1.45 7.17
CA LYS A 76 27.32 -1.64 6.37
C LYS A 76 26.27 -1.88 7.44
N SER A 77 25.57 -0.81 7.79
CA SER A 77 24.35 -0.95 8.55
C SER A 77 23.57 -2.00 7.76
N LYS A 78 23.49 -3.20 8.31
CA LYS A 78 22.54 -4.18 7.82
C LYS A 78 21.22 -3.40 7.91
N LYS A 79 20.78 -2.86 6.77
CA LYS A 79 19.41 -2.38 6.64
C LYS A 79 18.60 -3.53 7.19
N ALA A 80 18.08 -3.36 8.40
CA ALA A 80 17.13 -4.32 8.92
C ALA A 80 16.13 -4.46 7.77
N LYS A 81 16.06 -5.65 7.20
CA LYS A 81 15.08 -5.93 6.16
C LYS A 81 13.75 -5.66 6.85
N GLU A 82 13.17 -4.51 6.58
CA GLU A 82 11.80 -4.27 6.97
C GLU A 82 11.02 -5.52 6.56
N PRO A 83 10.21 -6.09 7.44
CA PRO A 83 9.46 -7.28 7.09
C PRO A 83 8.68 -6.94 5.83
N LYS A 84 8.98 -7.60 4.72
CA LYS A 84 8.26 -7.41 3.46
C LYS A 84 6.79 -7.58 3.79
N ARG A 85 6.03 -6.48 3.80
CA ARG A 85 4.59 -6.50 4.06
C ARG A 85 4.01 -7.40 2.99
N LYS A 86 3.46 -8.54 3.39
CA LYS A 86 2.87 -9.48 2.45
C LYS A 86 1.75 -8.78 1.72
N PHE A 87 1.76 -8.86 0.39
CA PHE A 87 0.64 -8.41 -0.42
C PHE A 87 -0.59 -9.22 0.01
N SER A 88 -1.63 -8.56 0.48
CA SER A 88 -2.89 -9.22 0.81
C SER A 88 -4.01 -8.19 0.71
N TYR A 89 -4.87 -8.39 -0.28
CA TYR A 89 -5.96 -7.47 -0.60
C TYR A 89 -7.27 -8.23 -0.85
N LYS A 90 -8.37 -7.55 -0.71
CA LYS A 90 -9.71 -8.04 -1.02
C LYS A 90 -10.51 -6.97 -1.77
N ILE A 91 -11.39 -7.41 -2.65
CA ILE A 91 -12.30 -6.56 -3.40
C ILE A 91 -13.61 -6.51 -2.64
N LYS A 92 -14.01 -5.35 -2.15
CA LYS A 92 -15.33 -5.10 -1.59
C LYS A 92 -16.28 -4.78 -2.72
N ILE A 93 -17.38 -5.52 -2.80
CA ILE A 93 -18.45 -5.28 -3.78
C ILE A 93 -19.46 -4.28 -3.22
N ALA A 94 -20.12 -4.65 -2.11
CA ALA A 94 -21.13 -3.79 -1.49
C ALA A 94 -21.36 -4.15 -0.02
N ASN A 95 -22.04 -3.27 0.69
CA ASN A 95 -22.60 -3.56 1.99
C ASN A 95 -24.13 -3.65 1.88
N PHE A 96 -24.72 -4.68 2.42
CA PHE A 96 -26.15 -4.93 2.44
C PHE A 96 -26.70 -4.84 3.85
N TYR A 97 -27.95 -4.44 3.96
CA TYR A 97 -28.64 -4.36 5.24
C TYR A 97 -29.18 -5.73 5.67
N PHE A 98 -29.64 -6.53 4.71
CA PHE A 98 -30.18 -7.87 4.93
C PHE A 98 -29.23 -8.95 4.46
N LYS A 99 -29.20 -10.08 5.20
CA LYS A 99 -28.37 -11.23 4.88
C LYS A 99 -28.80 -11.86 3.54
N ASP A 100 -30.09 -12.02 3.34
CA ASP A 100 -30.65 -12.64 2.15
C ASP A 100 -30.24 -11.90 0.86
N THR A 101 -30.24 -10.56 0.91
CA THR A 101 -29.79 -9.74 -0.21
C THR A 101 -28.28 -9.92 -0.49
N ALA A 102 -27.49 -10.08 0.56
CA ALA A 102 -26.07 -10.39 0.41
C ALA A 102 -25.84 -11.79 -0.18
N GLU A 103 -26.67 -12.77 0.18
CA GLU A 103 -26.64 -14.13 -0.36
C GLU A 103 -27.06 -14.15 -1.85
N MET A 104 -28.11 -13.41 -2.22
CA MET A 104 -28.50 -13.23 -3.62
C MET A 104 -27.36 -12.61 -4.46
N MET A 105 -26.68 -11.61 -3.94
CA MET A 105 -25.54 -11.02 -4.61
C MET A 105 -24.40 -12.00 -4.79
N LEU A 106 -24.17 -12.84 -3.79
CA LEU A 106 -23.15 -13.90 -3.82
C LEU A 106 -23.44 -14.93 -4.92
N GLU A 107 -24.69 -15.35 -5.06
CA GLU A 107 -25.12 -16.23 -6.14
C GLU A 107 -24.98 -15.57 -7.52
N ARG A 108 -25.36 -14.29 -7.64
CA ARG A 108 -25.19 -13.53 -8.87
C ARG A 108 -23.73 -13.49 -9.32
N ILE A 109 -22.79 -13.19 -8.40
CA ILE A 109 -21.36 -13.18 -8.71
C ILE A 109 -20.89 -14.56 -9.19
N LYS A 110 -21.32 -15.66 -8.56
CA LYS A 110 -20.93 -17.01 -8.96
C LYS A 110 -21.46 -17.42 -10.34
N THR A 111 -22.64 -16.94 -10.71
CA THR A 111 -23.30 -17.31 -11.97
C THR A 111 -22.83 -16.44 -13.14
N GLU A 112 -22.53 -15.17 -12.90
CA GLU A 112 -22.23 -14.19 -13.94
C GLU A 112 -20.72 -13.93 -14.10
N THR A 113 -19.86 -14.42 -13.19
CA THR A 113 -18.41 -14.26 -13.25
C THR A 113 -17.66 -15.58 -13.13
N THR A 114 -16.36 -15.55 -13.45
CA THR A 114 -15.49 -16.74 -13.27
C THR A 114 -15.09 -16.95 -11.80
N PHE A 115 -15.39 -16.01 -10.91
CA PHE A 115 -15.00 -16.07 -9.51
C PHE A 115 -15.98 -16.92 -8.66
N THR A 116 -15.52 -18.07 -8.20
CA THR A 116 -16.37 -19.09 -7.56
C THR A 116 -16.49 -18.99 -6.04
N LYS A 117 -15.66 -18.15 -5.38
CA LYS A 117 -15.56 -18.13 -3.90
C LYS A 117 -15.81 -16.74 -3.28
N PRO A 118 -16.90 -16.03 -3.64
CA PRO A 118 -17.26 -14.79 -2.95
C PRO A 118 -17.64 -15.10 -1.49
N LYS A 119 -17.45 -14.11 -0.61
CA LYS A 119 -17.64 -14.27 0.84
C LYS A 119 -18.52 -13.15 1.38
N ILE A 120 -19.21 -13.45 2.47
CA ILE A 120 -19.98 -12.49 3.25
C ILE A 120 -19.30 -12.31 4.60
N LEU A 121 -19.11 -11.06 5.01
CA LEU A 121 -18.66 -10.70 6.35
C LEU A 121 -19.79 -9.95 7.06
N LYS A 122 -20.25 -10.46 8.21
CA LYS A 122 -21.15 -9.70 9.08
C LYS A 122 -20.34 -8.65 9.83
N ILE A 123 -20.61 -7.37 9.56
CA ILE A 123 -19.94 -6.23 10.20
C ILE A 123 -20.70 -5.82 11.47
N SER A 124 -22.03 -5.82 11.40
CA SER A 124 -22.95 -5.54 12.50
C SER A 124 -24.24 -6.32 12.30
N ASP A 125 -25.20 -6.17 13.22
CA ASP A 125 -26.47 -6.91 13.12
C ASP A 125 -27.24 -6.64 11.83
N ASN A 126 -27.09 -5.43 11.28
CA ASN A 126 -27.78 -5.00 10.07
C ASN A 126 -26.80 -4.59 8.96
N LYS A 127 -25.59 -5.17 8.93
CA LYS A 127 -24.61 -4.80 7.90
C LYS A 127 -23.78 -6.00 7.47
N TYR A 128 -24.01 -6.44 6.26
CA TYR A 128 -23.36 -7.59 5.62
C TYR A 128 -22.55 -7.10 4.43
N ARG A 129 -21.23 -7.40 4.43
CA ARG A 129 -20.32 -7.02 3.35
C ARG A 129 -20.07 -8.22 2.46
N VAL A 130 -20.32 -8.05 1.16
CA VAL A 130 -19.88 -9.00 0.15
C VAL A 130 -18.49 -8.59 -0.34
N TYR A 131 -17.56 -9.54 -0.33
CA TYR A 131 -16.19 -9.31 -0.76
C TYR A 131 -15.59 -10.55 -1.42
N LEU A 132 -14.51 -10.34 -2.19
CA LEU A 132 -13.75 -11.37 -2.88
C LEU A 132 -12.31 -11.38 -2.36
N GLY A 133 -11.71 -12.54 -2.31
CA GLY A 133 -10.35 -12.70 -1.81
C GLY A 133 -10.27 -13.41 -0.46
N PRO A 134 -9.14 -13.30 0.28
CA PRO A 134 -8.00 -12.44 -0.01
C PRO A 134 -7.19 -12.87 -1.24
N PHE A 135 -6.49 -11.91 -1.86
CA PHE A 135 -5.58 -12.11 -2.98
C PHE A 135 -4.15 -11.85 -2.50
N ASP A 136 -3.24 -12.75 -2.87
CA ASP A 136 -1.84 -12.71 -2.43
C ASP A 136 -0.91 -12.14 -3.50
N ASN A 137 -1.43 -11.85 -4.69
CA ASN A 137 -0.72 -11.24 -5.80
C ASN A 137 -1.61 -10.30 -6.59
N ILE A 138 -0.97 -9.36 -7.29
CA ILE A 138 -1.65 -8.32 -8.04
C ILE A 138 -2.37 -8.85 -9.29
N ASP A 139 -1.81 -9.87 -9.96
CA ASP A 139 -2.39 -10.42 -11.19
C ASP A 139 -3.76 -11.04 -10.94
N SER A 140 -3.88 -11.85 -9.89
CA SER A 140 -5.16 -12.47 -9.51
C SER A 140 -6.18 -11.42 -9.06
N LEU A 141 -5.73 -10.38 -8.34
CA LEU A 141 -6.57 -9.25 -7.95
C LEU A 141 -7.08 -8.50 -9.18
N GLN A 142 -6.19 -8.16 -10.11
CA GLN A 142 -6.52 -7.43 -11.34
C GLN A 142 -7.47 -8.24 -12.24
N LYS A 143 -7.16 -9.52 -12.45
CA LYS A 143 -8.01 -10.41 -13.25
C LYS A 143 -9.42 -10.48 -12.69
N THR A 144 -9.55 -10.66 -11.39
CA THR A 144 -10.87 -10.74 -10.72
C THR A 144 -11.58 -9.38 -10.77
N TYR A 145 -10.86 -8.28 -10.59
CA TYR A 145 -11.43 -6.94 -10.68
C TYR A 145 -12.01 -6.67 -12.08
N ASN A 146 -11.26 -7.01 -13.13
CA ASN A 146 -11.72 -6.85 -14.51
C ASN A 146 -12.93 -7.72 -14.82
N ASP A 147 -12.97 -8.96 -14.32
CA ASP A 147 -14.08 -9.89 -14.49
C ASP A 147 -15.37 -9.34 -13.85
N ILE A 148 -15.26 -8.75 -12.67
CA ILE A 148 -16.40 -8.18 -11.96
C ILE A 148 -16.83 -6.83 -12.51
N SER A 149 -15.92 -6.07 -13.11
CA SER A 149 -16.25 -4.78 -13.71
C SER A 149 -17.33 -4.88 -14.81
N ILE A 150 -17.49 -6.06 -15.40
CA ILE A 150 -18.55 -6.35 -16.39
C ILE A 150 -19.95 -6.26 -15.76
N LEU A 151 -20.06 -6.48 -14.45
CA LEU A 151 -21.34 -6.41 -13.72
C LEU A 151 -21.77 -4.98 -13.35
N GLU A 152 -20.95 -3.97 -13.71
CA GLU A 152 -21.23 -2.54 -13.54
C GLU A 152 -21.64 -2.13 -12.11
N PHE A 153 -20.93 -2.67 -11.10
CA PHE A 153 -21.17 -2.22 -9.73
C PHE A 153 -20.62 -0.81 -9.50
N ASP A 154 -21.42 0.08 -8.93
CA ASP A 154 -21.11 1.50 -8.78
C ASP A 154 -19.89 1.79 -7.85
N ASN A 155 -19.63 0.93 -6.86
CA ASN A 155 -18.68 1.23 -5.79
C ASN A 155 -17.79 0.03 -5.42
N ILE A 156 -17.04 -0.47 -6.39
CA ILE A 156 -16.04 -1.51 -6.11
C ILE A 156 -14.82 -0.85 -5.44
N GLU A 157 -14.41 -1.37 -4.29
CA GLU A 157 -13.25 -0.88 -3.55
C GLU A 157 -12.24 -2.00 -3.31
N ILE A 158 -10.96 -1.68 -3.48
CA ILE A 158 -9.87 -2.57 -3.10
C ILE A 158 -9.45 -2.23 -1.67
N LEU A 159 -9.55 -3.18 -0.77
CA LEU A 159 -9.21 -3.03 0.64
C LEU A 159 -8.02 -3.91 1.00
N LYS A 160 -7.10 -3.38 1.80
CA LYS A 160 -6.05 -4.17 2.40
C LYS A 160 -6.66 -5.21 3.35
N ASN A 161 -6.11 -6.40 3.34
CA ASN A 161 -6.52 -7.44 4.27
C ASN A 161 -5.65 -7.33 5.53
N ASP A 162 -6.22 -6.76 6.59
CA ASP A 162 -5.59 -6.66 7.90
C ASP A 162 -5.56 -8.02 8.60
#